data_e1d7e8a62fa04759eb7b42cfbd01abef
#
_entry.id   e1d7e8a62fa04759eb7b42cfbd01abef
#
_cell.length_a   1.000
_cell.length_b   1.000
_cell.length_c   1.000
_cell.angle_alpha   90.00
_cell.angle_beta   90.00
_cell.angle_gamma   90.00
#
_symmetry.space_group_name_H-M   'P 1'
#
loop_
_entity.id
_entity.type
_entity.pdbx_description
1 polymer ?
#
loop_
_entity_poly.entity_id
_entity_poly.type
_entity_poly.pdbx_seq_one_letter_code
_entity_poly.pdbx_strand_id
1 'polypeptide(L)'
;MRISLFFFVSYYIVIIGDRMNIGVDIDDTITNTYETLLTIISMKYGLNHKKLISMNLGYDEIEKSLDNYDLYKKDLFSVMAKSVTLKENVVEILNKLRDEGNKIILITARNYEEYGDPYKVSYEYLVGNNIPFDKLFVDVYDKGSLCKKENIDIFIDDNVRNCNSVNNVGIRTVQFDTSFTPKVKDVEHVSSWDEFYELVYK
;
A
#
# COMPACT_ATOMS: atom_id res chain seq x y z
N MET A 1 -5.37 42.29 49.69
CA MET A 1 -5.63 40.87 49.35
C MET A 1 -5.27 40.68 47.89
N ARG A 2 -4.07 40.12 47.61
CA ARG A 2 -3.59 39.86 46.23
C ARG A 2 -4.02 38.46 45.84
N ILE A 3 -4.88 38.34 44.84
CA ILE A 3 -5.28 37.07 44.24
C ILE A 3 -4.21 36.72 43.19
N SER A 4 -3.39 35.71 43.49
CA SER A 4 -2.47 35.14 42.51
C SER A 4 -3.25 34.16 41.61
N LEU A 5 -3.39 34.52 40.34
CA LEU A 5 -3.92 33.64 39.32
C LEU A 5 -2.82 32.61 38.94
N PHE A 6 -2.99 31.37 39.35
CA PHE A 6 -2.17 30.27 38.86
C PHE A 6 -2.69 29.85 37.47
N PHE A 7 -1.93 30.12 36.42
CA PHE A 7 -2.12 29.50 35.11
C PHE A 7 -1.54 28.10 35.17
N PHE A 8 -2.41 27.07 35.14
CA PHE A 8 -2.01 25.71 34.86
C PHE A 8 -1.76 25.58 33.33
N VAL A 9 -0.49 25.59 32.93
CA VAL A 9 -0.10 25.18 31.59
C VAL A 9 -0.03 23.65 31.61
N SER A 10 -1.02 23.00 31.03
CA SER A 10 -0.99 21.54 30.82
C SER A 10 0.08 21.22 29.77
N TYR A 11 1.23 20.75 30.23
CA TYR A 11 2.24 20.19 29.34
C TYR A 11 1.78 18.82 28.90
N TYR A 12 1.29 18.69 27.69
CA TYR A 12 1.22 17.41 27.01
C TYR A 12 2.67 16.97 26.73
N ILE A 13 3.16 15.98 27.46
CA ILE A 13 4.38 15.27 27.09
C ILE A 13 3.98 14.42 25.89
N VAL A 14 4.23 14.92 24.69
CA VAL A 14 4.22 14.10 23.49
C VAL A 14 5.45 13.21 23.62
N ILE A 15 5.26 11.93 23.94
CA ILE A 15 6.30 10.92 23.81
C ILE A 15 6.51 10.79 22.31
N ILE A 16 7.50 11.51 21.78
CA ILE A 16 7.94 11.35 20.40
C ILE A 16 8.70 10.02 20.41
N GLY A 17 8.06 8.95 19.96
CA GLY A 17 8.75 7.72 19.60
C GLY A 17 9.84 8.02 18.56
N ASP A 18 10.80 7.12 18.40
CA ASP A 18 11.83 7.26 17.37
C ASP A 18 11.13 7.38 16.00
N ARG A 19 11.52 8.41 15.25
CA ARG A 19 10.96 8.68 13.91
C ARG A 19 11.37 7.57 12.96
N MET A 20 10.39 6.95 12.31
CA MET A 20 10.61 5.83 11.40
C MET A 20 10.47 6.24 9.94
N ASN A 21 11.19 5.54 9.08
CA ASN A 21 10.96 5.50 7.65
C ASN A 21 10.04 4.31 7.38
N ILE A 22 8.78 4.58 7.06
CA ILE A 22 7.76 3.57 6.79
C ILE A 22 7.67 3.37 5.29
N GLY A 23 8.06 2.18 4.82
CA GLY A 23 7.90 1.77 3.44
C GLY A 23 6.52 1.18 3.21
N VAL A 24 5.83 1.62 2.15
CA VAL A 24 4.44 1.23 1.87
C VAL A 24 4.30 0.90 0.39
N ASP A 25 3.73 -0.27 0.09
CA ASP A 25 3.29 -0.60 -1.25
C ASP A 25 1.99 0.12 -1.62
N ILE A 26 1.62 0.15 -2.91
CA ILE A 26 0.43 0.83 -3.39
C ILE A 26 -0.71 -0.16 -3.69
N ASP A 27 -0.47 -1.12 -4.60
CA ASP A 27 -1.51 -1.99 -5.13
C ASP A 27 -1.90 -3.06 -4.10
N ASP A 28 -3.19 -3.16 -3.79
CA ASP A 28 -3.76 -4.02 -2.74
C ASP A 28 -3.28 -3.76 -1.30
N THR A 29 -2.42 -2.77 -1.10
CA THR A 29 -2.00 -2.26 0.21
C THR A 29 -2.65 -0.92 0.55
N ILE A 30 -2.50 0.12 -0.29
CA ILE A 30 -3.22 1.40 -0.19
C ILE A 30 -4.56 1.33 -0.92
N THR A 31 -4.61 0.60 -2.02
CA THR A 31 -5.75 0.57 -2.96
C THR A 31 -6.42 -0.81 -2.99
N ASN A 32 -7.65 -0.87 -3.53
CA ASN A 32 -8.37 -2.11 -3.84
C ASN A 32 -8.15 -2.47 -5.31
N THR A 33 -6.89 -2.67 -5.70
CA THR A 33 -6.48 -2.89 -7.09
C THR A 33 -7.09 -4.16 -7.67
N TYR A 34 -7.01 -5.27 -6.96
CA TYR A 34 -7.56 -6.57 -7.39
C TYR A 34 -9.08 -6.52 -7.66
N GLU A 35 -9.84 -5.96 -6.74
CA GLU A 35 -11.32 -5.84 -6.91
C GLU A 35 -11.67 -4.94 -8.10
N THR A 36 -10.93 -3.86 -8.28
CA THR A 36 -11.09 -2.95 -9.41
C THR A 36 -10.76 -3.66 -10.73
N LEU A 37 -9.67 -4.42 -10.76
CA LEU A 37 -9.28 -5.22 -11.93
C LEU A 37 -10.37 -6.25 -12.30
N LEU A 38 -10.89 -7.00 -11.33
CA LEU A 38 -11.97 -7.96 -11.56
C LEU A 38 -13.23 -7.29 -12.11
N THR A 39 -13.55 -6.08 -11.66
CA THR A 39 -14.67 -5.29 -12.16
C THR A 39 -14.47 -4.94 -13.63
N ILE A 40 -13.30 -4.43 -14.00
CA ILE A 40 -12.96 -4.05 -15.38
C ILE A 40 -12.95 -5.29 -16.29
N ILE A 41 -12.36 -6.38 -15.86
CA ILE A 41 -12.33 -7.67 -16.57
C ILE A 41 -13.76 -8.17 -16.80
N SER A 42 -14.60 -8.16 -15.77
CA SER A 42 -16.00 -8.57 -15.87
C SER A 42 -16.74 -7.80 -16.97
N MET A 43 -16.57 -6.49 -17.01
CA MET A 43 -17.17 -5.64 -18.02
C MET A 43 -16.62 -5.90 -19.42
N LYS A 44 -15.29 -6.02 -19.55
CA LYS A 44 -14.61 -6.16 -20.83
C LYS A 44 -14.87 -7.52 -21.50
N TYR A 45 -14.86 -8.58 -20.71
CA TYR A 45 -15.03 -9.96 -21.21
C TYR A 45 -16.47 -10.47 -21.07
N GLY A 46 -17.41 -9.66 -20.56
CA GLY A 46 -18.80 -10.08 -20.34
C GLY A 46 -18.94 -11.20 -19.30
N LEU A 47 -18.03 -11.28 -18.34
CA LEU A 47 -18.01 -12.32 -17.31
C LEU A 47 -18.87 -11.95 -16.11
N ASN A 48 -19.37 -12.97 -15.40
CA ASN A 48 -20.13 -12.74 -14.16
C ASN A 48 -19.17 -12.34 -13.03
N HIS A 49 -19.28 -11.08 -12.58
CA HIS A 49 -18.41 -10.51 -11.55
C HIS A 49 -18.42 -11.31 -10.22
N LYS A 50 -19.61 -11.72 -9.74
CA LYS A 50 -19.71 -12.53 -8.52
C LYS A 50 -19.00 -13.89 -8.65
N LYS A 51 -19.09 -14.48 -9.85
CA LYS A 51 -18.37 -15.73 -10.12
C LYS A 51 -16.86 -15.53 -10.13
N LEU A 52 -16.36 -14.45 -10.75
CA LEU A 52 -14.93 -14.13 -10.74
C LEU A 52 -14.40 -13.97 -9.30
N ILE A 53 -15.06 -13.18 -8.48
CA ILE A 53 -14.68 -13.02 -7.07
C ILE A 53 -14.68 -14.37 -6.34
N SER A 54 -15.71 -15.21 -6.54
CA SER A 54 -15.82 -16.50 -5.86
C SER A 54 -14.75 -17.53 -6.27
N MET A 55 -14.09 -17.33 -7.41
CA MET A 55 -12.99 -18.18 -7.86
C MET A 55 -11.70 -17.90 -7.10
N ASN A 56 -11.57 -16.74 -6.49
CA ASN A 56 -10.42 -16.31 -5.68
C ASN A 56 -9.07 -16.58 -6.38
N LEU A 57 -8.99 -16.27 -7.67
CA LEU A 57 -7.80 -16.46 -8.49
C LEU A 57 -6.74 -15.42 -8.18
N GLY A 58 -5.47 -15.79 -8.14
CA GLY A 58 -4.38 -14.83 -8.13
C GLY A 58 -4.22 -14.11 -9.48
N TYR A 59 -3.41 -13.04 -9.52
CA TYR A 59 -3.16 -12.27 -10.75
C TYR A 59 -2.69 -13.16 -11.92
N ASP A 60 -1.71 -14.04 -11.68
CA ASP A 60 -1.17 -14.95 -12.70
C ASP A 60 -2.22 -15.93 -13.24
N GLU A 61 -3.15 -16.36 -12.39
CA GLU A 61 -4.22 -17.29 -12.79
C GLU A 61 -5.27 -16.58 -13.62
N ILE A 62 -5.60 -15.32 -13.30
CA ILE A 62 -6.48 -14.46 -14.09
C ILE A 62 -5.88 -14.26 -15.47
N GLU A 63 -4.61 -13.86 -15.54
CA GLU A 63 -3.90 -13.63 -16.81
C GLU A 63 -3.95 -14.87 -17.72
N LYS A 64 -3.65 -16.06 -17.18
CA LYS A 64 -3.69 -17.33 -17.91
C LYS A 64 -5.09 -17.78 -18.32
N SER A 65 -6.12 -17.30 -17.63
CA SER A 65 -7.52 -17.72 -17.87
C SER A 65 -8.26 -16.89 -18.92
N LEU A 66 -7.69 -15.77 -19.37
CA LEU A 66 -8.32 -14.82 -20.26
C LEU A 66 -7.64 -14.78 -21.62
N ASP A 67 -8.43 -15.03 -22.69
CA ASP A 67 -7.94 -14.91 -24.06
C ASP A 67 -7.51 -13.48 -24.37
N ASN A 68 -6.36 -13.33 -25.03
CA ASN A 68 -5.81 -12.04 -25.45
C ASN A 68 -5.58 -11.03 -24.31
N TYR A 69 -5.40 -11.48 -23.07
CA TYR A 69 -5.17 -10.60 -21.92
C TYR A 69 -4.00 -9.62 -22.17
N ASP A 70 -2.87 -10.10 -22.70
CA ASP A 70 -1.70 -9.28 -23.00
C ASP A 70 -2.01 -8.12 -23.95
N LEU A 71 -2.87 -8.32 -24.96
CA LEU A 71 -3.27 -7.26 -25.89
C LEU A 71 -4.04 -6.12 -25.20
N TYR A 72 -4.70 -6.43 -24.10
CA TYR A 72 -5.54 -5.48 -23.37
C TYR A 72 -4.91 -5.00 -22.05
N LYS A 73 -3.81 -5.62 -21.62
CA LYS A 73 -3.19 -5.38 -20.34
C LYS A 73 -2.93 -3.89 -20.10
N LYS A 74 -2.29 -3.22 -21.05
CA LYS A 74 -1.99 -1.78 -20.94
C LYS A 74 -3.24 -0.91 -20.78
N ASP A 75 -4.30 -1.20 -21.54
CA ASP A 75 -5.56 -0.47 -21.45
C ASP A 75 -6.26 -0.74 -20.11
N LEU A 76 -6.24 -1.99 -19.63
CA LEU A 76 -6.79 -2.38 -18.34
C LEU A 76 -6.09 -1.63 -17.20
N PHE A 77 -4.77 -1.66 -17.17
CA PHE A 77 -3.99 -0.96 -16.14
C PHE A 77 -4.12 0.56 -16.20
N SER A 78 -4.23 1.15 -17.41
CA SER A 78 -4.46 2.59 -17.58
C SER A 78 -5.83 3.03 -17.03
N VAL A 79 -6.89 2.24 -17.23
CA VAL A 79 -8.21 2.50 -16.67
C VAL A 79 -8.22 2.29 -15.16
N MET A 80 -7.63 1.17 -14.70
CA MET A 80 -7.54 0.80 -13.30
C MET A 80 -6.84 1.89 -12.48
N ALA A 81 -5.70 2.38 -12.94
CA ALA A 81 -4.92 3.39 -12.25
C ALA A 81 -5.68 4.70 -11.95
N LYS A 82 -6.75 4.97 -12.71
CA LYS A 82 -7.59 6.17 -12.54
C LYS A 82 -8.88 5.92 -11.74
N SER A 83 -9.31 4.66 -11.64
CA SER A 83 -10.60 4.28 -11.06
C SER A 83 -10.52 3.43 -9.80
N VAL A 84 -9.30 3.01 -9.41
CA VAL A 84 -9.09 2.20 -8.22
C VAL A 84 -9.55 2.95 -6.96
N THR A 85 -10.22 2.23 -6.05
CA THR A 85 -10.65 2.79 -4.76
C THR A 85 -9.57 2.61 -3.69
N LEU A 86 -9.61 3.46 -2.68
CA LEU A 86 -8.72 3.34 -1.53
C LEU A 86 -9.23 2.30 -0.53
N LYS A 87 -8.30 1.71 0.21
CA LYS A 87 -8.65 0.95 1.42
C LYS A 87 -9.17 1.90 2.51
N GLU A 88 -10.03 1.35 3.35
CA GLU A 88 -10.63 2.09 4.46
C GLU A 88 -9.55 2.68 5.39
N ASN A 89 -9.78 3.89 5.87
CA ASN A 89 -8.95 4.65 6.81
C ASN A 89 -7.49 4.92 6.37
N VAL A 90 -7.04 4.48 5.19
CA VAL A 90 -5.63 4.63 4.77
C VAL A 90 -5.14 6.08 4.80
N VAL A 91 -5.94 7.04 4.31
CA VAL A 91 -5.57 8.47 4.28
C VAL A 91 -5.41 9.01 5.69
N GLU A 92 -6.34 8.68 6.57
CA GLU A 92 -6.32 9.12 7.97
C GLU A 92 -5.11 8.57 8.70
N ILE A 93 -4.85 7.27 8.59
CA ILE A 93 -3.75 6.59 9.26
C ILE A 93 -2.38 7.09 8.76
N LEU A 94 -2.20 7.23 7.44
CA LEU A 94 -0.94 7.74 6.89
C LEU A 94 -0.67 9.20 7.32
N ASN A 95 -1.71 10.05 7.37
CA ASN A 95 -1.56 11.41 7.91
C ASN A 95 -1.18 11.38 9.40
N LYS A 96 -1.84 10.55 10.20
CA LYS A 96 -1.55 10.42 11.63
C LYS A 96 -0.11 9.97 11.87
N LEU A 97 0.36 8.93 11.16
CA LEU A 97 1.75 8.47 11.23
C LEU A 97 2.74 9.60 10.86
N ARG A 98 2.41 10.39 9.85
CA ARG A 98 3.25 11.50 9.40
C ARG A 98 3.27 12.67 10.39
N ASP A 99 2.12 13.01 10.98
CA ASP A 99 1.99 14.06 12.00
C ASP A 99 2.79 13.70 13.28
N GLU A 100 2.97 12.42 13.55
CA GLU A 100 3.82 11.87 14.61
C GLU A 100 5.32 11.90 14.27
N GLY A 101 5.67 12.38 13.06
CA GLY A 101 7.04 12.65 12.62
C GLY A 101 7.67 11.54 11.79
N ASN A 102 6.93 10.48 11.45
CA ASN A 102 7.41 9.44 10.56
C ASN A 102 7.46 9.92 9.10
N LYS A 103 8.31 9.27 8.29
CA LYS A 103 8.34 9.47 6.84
C LYS A 103 7.62 8.34 6.14
N ILE A 104 6.78 8.69 5.18
CA ILE A 104 6.06 7.73 4.34
C ILE A 104 6.78 7.62 2.99
N ILE A 105 7.26 6.43 2.67
CA ILE A 105 8.02 6.14 1.46
C ILE A 105 7.26 5.10 0.66
N LEU A 106 6.68 5.52 -0.46
CA LEU A 106 5.89 4.64 -1.32
C LEU A 106 6.81 3.89 -2.29
N ILE A 107 6.62 2.57 -2.39
CA ILE A 107 7.47 1.67 -3.19
C ILE A 107 6.59 0.69 -3.96
N THR A 108 6.46 0.87 -5.28
CA THR A 108 5.59 0.03 -6.11
C THR A 108 6.32 -0.62 -7.27
N ALA A 109 5.83 -1.79 -7.70
CA ALA A 109 6.28 -2.50 -8.88
C ALA A 109 5.61 -2.02 -10.19
N ARG A 110 4.74 -0.98 -10.14
CA ARG A 110 4.14 -0.39 -11.35
C ARG A 110 5.23 -0.01 -12.33
N ASN A 111 5.20 -0.59 -13.52
CA ASN A 111 6.27 -0.50 -14.51
C ASN A 111 5.87 0.29 -15.77
N TYR A 112 6.87 0.62 -16.60
CA TYR A 112 6.66 1.41 -17.82
C TYR A 112 5.88 0.66 -18.91
N GLU A 113 5.95 -0.66 -18.96
CA GLU A 113 5.26 -1.47 -19.96
C GLU A 113 3.74 -1.42 -19.75
N GLU A 114 3.29 -1.54 -18.52
CA GLU A 114 1.88 -1.60 -18.16
C GLU A 114 1.24 -0.21 -18.03
N TYR A 115 1.96 0.74 -17.43
CA TYR A 115 1.41 2.05 -17.08
C TYR A 115 1.86 3.20 -18.00
N GLY A 116 2.85 2.98 -18.88
CA GLY A 116 3.44 3.99 -19.76
C GLY A 116 4.34 4.98 -19.01
N ASP A 117 3.82 5.75 -18.09
CA ASP A 117 4.58 6.58 -17.14
C ASP A 117 4.09 6.27 -15.73
N PRO A 118 4.65 5.24 -15.07
CA PRO A 118 4.19 4.77 -13.77
C PRO A 118 4.37 5.82 -12.67
N TYR A 119 5.40 6.67 -12.77
CA TYR A 119 5.60 7.74 -11.81
C TYR A 119 4.48 8.78 -11.89
N LYS A 120 4.23 9.29 -13.08
CA LYS A 120 3.19 10.31 -13.31
C LYS A 120 1.81 9.80 -12.91
N VAL A 121 1.46 8.60 -13.36
CA VAL A 121 0.15 7.99 -13.07
C VAL A 121 -0.05 7.77 -11.57
N SER A 122 0.97 7.24 -10.89
CA SER A 122 0.90 7.03 -9.43
C SER A 122 0.88 8.34 -8.68
N TYR A 123 1.73 9.30 -9.03
CA TYR A 123 1.79 10.62 -8.39
C TYR A 123 0.47 11.37 -8.48
N GLU A 124 -0.10 11.47 -9.69
CA GLU A 124 -1.38 12.16 -9.92
C GLU A 124 -2.53 11.50 -9.13
N TYR A 125 -2.56 10.17 -9.08
CA TYR A 125 -3.54 9.41 -8.29
C TYR A 125 -3.39 9.68 -6.79
N LEU A 126 -2.18 9.55 -6.25
CA LEU A 126 -1.90 9.72 -4.83
C LEU A 126 -2.22 11.14 -4.34
N VAL A 127 -1.79 12.15 -5.09
CA VAL A 127 -2.07 13.57 -4.78
C VAL A 127 -3.57 13.86 -4.89
N GLY A 128 -4.23 13.36 -5.94
CA GLY A 128 -5.67 13.53 -6.15
C GLY A 128 -6.53 12.92 -5.05
N ASN A 129 -6.01 11.90 -4.35
CA ASN A 129 -6.68 11.23 -3.23
C ASN A 129 -6.14 11.63 -1.85
N ASN A 130 -5.33 12.69 -1.76
CA ASN A 130 -4.75 13.20 -0.51
C ASN A 130 -3.92 12.16 0.27
N ILE A 131 -3.29 11.21 -0.41
CA ILE A 131 -2.34 10.28 0.22
C ILE A 131 -1.06 11.05 0.54
N PRO A 132 -0.63 11.13 1.82
CA PRO A 132 0.61 11.78 2.18
C PRO A 132 1.80 10.86 1.89
N PHE A 133 2.87 11.40 1.32
CA PHE A 133 4.14 10.69 1.17
C PHE A 133 5.32 11.68 1.05
N ASP A 134 6.52 11.20 1.39
CA ASP A 134 7.77 11.96 1.31
C ASP A 134 8.59 11.57 0.08
N LYS A 135 8.49 10.29 -0.34
CA LYS A 135 9.14 9.76 -1.54
C LYS A 135 8.23 8.77 -2.25
N LEU A 136 8.38 8.67 -3.56
CA LEU A 136 7.71 7.68 -4.41
C LEU A 136 8.74 7.00 -5.33
N PHE A 137 8.81 5.67 -5.25
CA PHE A 137 9.62 4.83 -6.11
C PHE A 137 8.72 3.90 -6.92
N VAL A 138 8.90 3.89 -8.23
CA VAL A 138 8.16 3.06 -9.18
C VAL A 138 9.11 2.10 -9.90
N ASP A 139 8.58 1.09 -10.57
CA ASP A 139 9.34 0.09 -11.33
C ASP A 139 10.35 -0.69 -10.44
N VAL A 140 9.93 -0.94 -9.19
CA VAL A 140 10.78 -1.57 -8.17
C VAL A 140 10.41 -3.04 -8.01
N TYR A 141 11.23 -3.93 -8.59
CA TYR A 141 11.07 -5.38 -8.47
C TYR A 141 11.82 -5.99 -7.28
N ASP A 142 12.96 -5.40 -6.91
CA ASP A 142 13.71 -5.77 -5.70
C ASP A 142 13.48 -4.75 -4.59
N LYS A 143 12.35 -4.90 -3.90
CA LYS A 143 11.99 -4.02 -2.79
C LYS A 143 12.92 -4.15 -1.60
N GLY A 144 13.48 -5.35 -1.35
CA GLY A 144 14.43 -5.56 -0.26
C GLY A 144 15.67 -4.68 -0.36
N SER A 145 16.32 -4.67 -1.54
CA SER A 145 17.50 -3.82 -1.78
C SER A 145 17.18 -2.34 -1.66
N LEU A 146 16.03 -1.89 -2.18
CA LEU A 146 15.61 -0.49 -2.08
C LEU A 146 15.30 -0.11 -0.63
N CYS A 147 14.55 -0.92 0.10
CA CYS A 147 14.22 -0.67 1.51
C CYS A 147 15.49 -0.53 2.36
N LYS A 148 16.49 -1.37 2.12
CA LYS A 148 17.79 -1.26 2.80
C LYS A 148 18.52 0.04 2.47
N LYS A 149 18.52 0.44 1.19
CA LYS A 149 19.13 1.70 0.71
C LYS A 149 18.45 2.94 1.30
N GLU A 150 17.14 2.92 1.40
CA GLU A 150 16.34 4.03 1.92
C GLU A 150 16.21 4.02 3.45
N ASN A 151 16.87 3.06 4.14
CA ASN A 151 16.82 2.87 5.59
C ASN A 151 15.37 2.78 6.08
N ILE A 152 14.59 1.89 5.47
CA ILE A 152 13.22 1.59 5.91
C ILE A 152 13.29 0.83 7.24
N ASP A 153 12.54 1.27 8.23
CA ASP A 153 12.44 0.64 9.54
C ASP A 153 11.35 -0.42 9.59
N ILE A 154 10.20 -0.12 8.95
CA ILE A 154 9.07 -1.05 8.80
C ILE A 154 8.50 -0.93 7.40
N PHE A 155 8.14 -2.07 6.80
CA PHE A 155 7.60 -2.16 5.44
C PHE A 155 6.28 -2.91 5.43
N ILE A 156 5.28 -2.41 4.70
CA ILE A 156 3.98 -3.06 4.52
C ILE A 156 3.65 -3.28 3.04
N ASP A 157 3.23 -4.50 2.70
CA ASP A 157 2.92 -4.95 1.33
C ASP A 157 1.98 -6.17 1.41
N ASP A 158 1.11 -6.39 0.44
CA ASP A 158 0.25 -7.58 0.39
C ASP A 158 0.95 -8.77 -0.27
N ASN A 159 1.95 -8.53 -1.12
CA ASN A 159 2.55 -9.52 -2.00
C ASN A 159 3.62 -10.36 -1.30
N VAL A 160 3.46 -11.69 -1.39
CA VAL A 160 4.35 -12.69 -0.77
C VAL A 160 5.82 -12.51 -1.16
N ARG A 161 6.10 -12.28 -2.45
CA ARG A 161 7.48 -12.11 -2.95
C ARG A 161 8.13 -10.86 -2.37
N ASN A 162 7.39 -9.76 -2.31
CA ASN A 162 7.87 -8.50 -1.79
C ASN A 162 8.12 -8.58 -0.29
N CYS A 163 7.17 -9.12 0.49
CA CYS A 163 7.34 -9.34 1.92
C CYS A 163 8.57 -10.22 2.22
N ASN A 164 8.74 -11.33 1.49
CA ASN A 164 9.93 -12.18 1.65
C ASN A 164 11.22 -11.44 1.28
N SER A 165 11.23 -10.65 0.20
CA SER A 165 12.40 -9.89 -0.23
C SER A 165 12.85 -8.91 0.86
N VAL A 166 11.92 -8.19 1.48
CA VAL A 166 12.22 -7.20 2.52
C VAL A 166 12.57 -7.87 3.86
N ASN A 167 11.84 -8.91 4.26
CA ASN A 167 12.13 -9.65 5.48
C ASN A 167 13.51 -10.31 5.44
N ASN A 168 13.93 -10.86 4.29
CA ASN A 168 15.23 -11.51 4.10
C ASN A 168 16.43 -10.55 4.26
N VAL A 169 16.23 -9.25 4.15
CA VAL A 169 17.29 -8.25 4.40
C VAL A 169 17.26 -7.70 5.83
N GLY A 170 16.39 -8.26 6.69
CA GLY A 170 16.32 -7.98 8.13
C GLY A 170 15.52 -6.73 8.49
N ILE A 171 14.60 -6.29 7.61
CA ILE A 171 13.69 -5.16 7.87
C ILE A 171 12.38 -5.71 8.42
N ARG A 172 11.83 -5.06 9.45
CA ARG A 172 10.52 -5.40 10.00
C ARG A 172 9.47 -5.32 8.90
N THR A 173 8.81 -6.45 8.62
CA THR A 173 7.91 -6.60 7.48
C THR A 173 6.52 -7.00 7.95
N VAL A 174 5.52 -6.33 7.43
CA VAL A 174 4.10 -6.56 7.69
C VAL A 174 3.42 -6.95 6.39
N GLN A 175 2.71 -8.08 6.38
CA GLN A 175 1.83 -8.41 5.27
C GLN A 175 0.44 -7.82 5.50
N PHE A 176 -0.05 -7.06 4.51
CA PHE A 176 -1.46 -6.68 4.46
C PHE A 176 -2.25 -7.88 3.92
N ASP A 177 -3.04 -8.52 4.77
CA ASP A 177 -3.78 -9.73 4.40
C ASP A 177 -4.88 -9.43 3.38
N THR A 178 -4.88 -10.18 2.29
CA THR A 178 -5.95 -10.18 1.28
C THR A 178 -6.56 -11.58 1.18
N SER A 179 -7.73 -11.70 0.53
CA SER A 179 -8.37 -12.99 0.35
C SER A 179 -7.70 -13.89 -0.71
N PHE A 180 -6.87 -13.29 -1.58
CA PHE A 180 -6.28 -13.96 -2.76
C PHE A 180 -4.76 -14.14 -2.66
N THR A 181 -4.10 -13.59 -1.64
CA THR A 181 -2.67 -13.81 -1.41
C THR A 181 -2.43 -14.77 -0.26
N PRO A 182 -1.54 -15.76 -0.42
CA PRO A 182 -1.13 -16.63 0.69
C PRO A 182 -0.43 -15.85 1.80
N LYS A 183 -0.57 -16.33 3.03
CA LYS A 183 0.13 -15.76 4.18
C LYS A 183 1.61 -16.10 4.17
N VAL A 184 2.45 -15.10 4.36
CA VAL A 184 3.89 -15.26 4.52
C VAL A 184 4.16 -15.71 5.96
N LYS A 185 5.08 -16.68 6.12
CA LYS A 185 5.57 -17.07 7.46
C LYS A 185 6.62 -16.07 7.93
N ASP A 186 6.75 -15.94 9.25
CA ASP A 186 7.81 -15.16 9.90
C ASP A 186 7.75 -13.64 9.61
N VAL A 187 6.56 -13.11 9.24
CA VAL A 187 6.26 -11.68 9.18
C VAL A 187 5.00 -11.38 10.01
N GLU A 188 4.81 -10.12 10.34
CA GLU A 188 3.59 -9.67 11.01
C GLU A 188 2.45 -9.54 10.00
N HIS A 189 1.20 -9.61 10.47
CA HIS A 189 0.01 -9.58 9.62
C HIS A 189 -1.00 -8.56 10.11
N VAL A 190 -1.61 -7.84 9.19
CA VAL A 190 -2.73 -6.94 9.46
C VAL A 190 -3.79 -7.08 8.37
N SER A 191 -5.04 -6.83 8.71
CA SER A 191 -6.18 -6.84 7.79
C SER A 191 -6.80 -5.45 7.58
N SER A 192 -6.29 -4.45 8.30
CA SER A 192 -6.74 -3.07 8.22
C SER A 192 -5.61 -2.08 8.51
N TRP A 193 -5.81 -0.83 8.09
CA TRP A 193 -4.88 0.26 8.40
C TRP A 193 -4.87 0.63 9.88
N ASP A 194 -5.98 0.46 10.58
CA ASP A 194 -6.08 0.65 12.03
C ASP A 194 -5.19 -0.35 12.78
N GLU A 195 -5.23 -1.64 12.38
CA GLU A 195 -4.34 -2.66 12.94
C GLU A 195 -2.86 -2.35 12.65
N PHE A 196 -2.55 -1.85 11.44
CA PHE A 196 -1.19 -1.44 11.10
C PHE A 196 -0.71 -0.29 11.99
N TYR A 197 -1.54 0.73 12.20
CA TYR A 197 -1.20 1.85 13.08
C TYR A 197 -0.86 1.37 14.50
N GLU A 198 -1.69 0.49 15.07
CA GLU A 198 -1.45 -0.08 16.38
C GLU A 198 -0.16 -0.92 16.47
N LEU A 199 0.17 -1.58 15.35
CA LEU A 199 1.34 -2.45 15.25
C LEU A 199 2.64 -1.65 15.15
N VAL A 200 2.64 -0.48 14.49
CA VAL A 200 3.83 0.35 14.30
C VAL A 200 4.53 0.68 15.62
N TYR A 201 3.78 0.86 16.71
CA TYR A 201 4.30 1.27 18.02
C TYR A 201 4.39 0.14 19.06
N LYS A 202 4.23 -1.11 18.66
CA LYS A 202 4.43 -2.29 19.51
C LYS A 202 5.86 -2.81 19.43
#